data_31f69704aed3f18d78c0b44de25f2d54
#
_entry.id   31f69704aed3f18d78c0b44de25f2d54
#
_cell.length_a   1.000
_cell.length_b   1.000
_cell.length_c   1.000
_cell.angle_alpha   90.00
_cell.angle_beta   90.00
_cell.angle_gamma   90.00
#
_symmetry.space_group_name_H-M   'P 1'
#
loop_
_entity.id
_entity.type
_entity.pdbx_description
1 polymer ?
#
loop_
_entity_poly.entity_id
_entity_poly.type
_entity_poly.pdbx_seq_one_letter_code
_entity_poly.pdbx_strand_id
1 'polypeptide(L)'
;MATYVNKRTAHRWRTLGLMLTAVFAAFGSFWLLQAIQSEDPGVSGNALNEPDYIVENFSVVRMTESGAPRYVMSGARLVHHPVNDVSEITRPVLESMAPGQARMVLNAERGQAFHGENRVELMGKVDILRPATPTSEAMRARTEALTVLVDDEIVKTELPVSMTLGAATVRAVGMRIEYPTQKLHLGGRGRIVYPPRRRAATTP
;
A
#
# COMPACT_ATOMS: atom_id res chain seq x y z
N MET A 1 -77.25 -26.12 -48.36
CA MET A 1 -76.31 -26.64 -47.33
C MET A 1 -75.46 -25.50 -46.83
N ALA A 2 -75.75 -24.99 -45.67
CA ALA A 2 -75.00 -23.86 -45.09
C ALA A 2 -73.99 -24.40 -44.10
N THR A 3 -72.71 -24.22 -44.40
CA THR A 3 -71.60 -24.60 -43.52
C THR A 3 -71.49 -23.62 -42.37
N TYR A 4 -71.87 -24.07 -41.17
CA TYR A 4 -71.75 -23.32 -39.91
C TYR A 4 -70.28 -23.29 -39.49
N VAL A 5 -69.60 -22.22 -39.80
CA VAL A 5 -68.21 -22.03 -39.33
C VAL A 5 -68.28 -21.60 -37.85
N ASN A 6 -67.81 -22.51 -36.97
CA ASN A 6 -67.82 -22.39 -35.54
C ASN A 6 -66.87 -21.28 -35.05
N LYS A 7 -67.41 -20.06 -34.82
CA LYS A 7 -66.64 -18.86 -34.40
C LYS A 7 -65.94 -19.01 -33.03
N ARG A 8 -66.28 -20.05 -32.24
CA ARG A 8 -65.67 -20.25 -30.89
C ARG A 8 -64.29 -20.90 -30.92
N THR A 9 -63.91 -21.58 -32.01
CA THR A 9 -62.59 -22.23 -32.14
C THR A 9 -61.52 -21.23 -32.56
N ALA A 10 -61.83 -20.23 -33.41
CA ALA A 10 -60.90 -19.24 -33.87
C ALA A 10 -60.37 -18.31 -32.76
N HIS A 11 -61.15 -18.10 -31.70
CA HIS A 11 -60.72 -17.26 -30.57
C HIS A 11 -59.74 -18.00 -29.65
N ARG A 12 -59.96 -19.31 -29.45
CA ARG A 12 -59.04 -20.15 -28.68
C ARG A 12 -57.68 -20.32 -29.33
N TRP A 13 -57.61 -20.41 -30.65
CA TRP A 13 -56.36 -20.46 -31.39
C TRP A 13 -55.59 -19.13 -31.34
N ARG A 14 -56.29 -18.00 -31.32
CA ARG A 14 -55.67 -16.68 -31.16
C ARG A 14 -55.08 -16.47 -29.76
N THR A 15 -55.81 -16.89 -28.73
CA THR A 15 -55.31 -16.80 -27.36
C THR A 15 -54.15 -17.76 -27.08
N LEU A 16 -54.17 -18.98 -27.68
CA LEU A 16 -53.04 -19.92 -27.61
C LEU A 16 -51.82 -19.36 -28.34
N GLY A 17 -51.97 -18.72 -29.52
CA GLY A 17 -50.90 -18.07 -30.24
C GLY A 17 -50.27 -16.93 -29.45
N LEU A 18 -51.09 -16.08 -28.81
CA LEU A 18 -50.60 -14.98 -27.97
C LEU A 18 -49.84 -15.48 -26.72
N MET A 19 -50.34 -16.59 -26.07
CA MET A 19 -49.62 -17.18 -24.95
C MET A 19 -48.28 -17.77 -25.39
N LEU A 20 -48.22 -18.40 -26.54
CA LEU A 20 -47.00 -19.02 -27.08
C LEU A 20 -45.95 -17.96 -27.45
N THR A 21 -46.37 -16.85 -28.03
CA THR A 21 -45.47 -15.70 -28.32
C THR A 21 -45.00 -15.02 -27.06
N ALA A 22 -45.84 -14.89 -26.00
CA ALA A 22 -45.43 -14.32 -24.71
C ALA A 22 -44.41 -15.22 -23.99
N VAL A 23 -44.59 -16.53 -24.02
CA VAL A 23 -43.63 -17.49 -23.45
C VAL A 23 -42.30 -17.44 -24.23
N PHE A 24 -42.36 -17.38 -25.55
CA PHE A 24 -41.14 -17.26 -26.38
C PHE A 24 -40.39 -15.95 -26.14
N ALA A 25 -41.11 -14.84 -25.97
CA ALA A 25 -40.55 -13.54 -25.68
C ALA A 25 -39.93 -13.52 -24.26
N ALA A 26 -40.56 -14.15 -23.27
CA ALA A 26 -40.04 -14.27 -21.91
C ALA A 26 -38.77 -15.13 -21.86
N PHE A 27 -38.78 -16.27 -22.59
CA PHE A 27 -37.60 -17.15 -22.69
C PHE A 27 -36.44 -16.49 -23.45
N GLY A 28 -36.73 -15.79 -24.55
CA GLY A 28 -35.75 -15.03 -25.31
C GLY A 28 -35.15 -13.88 -24.51
N SER A 29 -35.99 -13.17 -23.74
CA SER A 29 -35.52 -12.10 -22.83
C SER A 29 -34.64 -12.63 -21.70
N PHE A 30 -35.04 -13.77 -21.11
CA PHE A 30 -34.25 -14.46 -20.08
C PHE A 30 -32.90 -14.96 -20.63
N TRP A 31 -32.92 -15.56 -21.82
CA TRP A 31 -31.70 -16.02 -22.47
C TRP A 31 -30.78 -14.86 -22.86
N LEU A 32 -31.34 -13.75 -23.33
CA LEU A 32 -30.57 -12.54 -23.64
C LEU A 32 -29.93 -11.93 -22.40
N LEU A 33 -30.68 -11.84 -21.29
CA LEU A 33 -30.13 -11.41 -19.99
C LEU A 33 -29.01 -12.32 -19.52
N GLN A 34 -29.17 -13.64 -19.68
CA GLN A 34 -28.14 -14.58 -19.30
C GLN A 34 -26.91 -14.51 -20.22
N ALA A 35 -27.11 -14.29 -21.54
CA ALA A 35 -26.00 -14.07 -22.47
C ALA A 35 -25.21 -12.79 -22.15
N ILE A 36 -25.88 -11.69 -21.79
CA ILE A 36 -25.24 -10.44 -21.38
C ILE A 36 -24.51 -10.60 -20.02
N GLN A 37 -25.06 -11.37 -19.08
CA GLN A 37 -24.41 -11.67 -17.80
C GLN A 37 -23.30 -12.73 -17.92
N SER A 38 -23.29 -13.51 -19.00
CA SER A 38 -22.24 -14.48 -19.29
C SER A 38 -21.05 -13.89 -20.06
N GLU A 39 -21.14 -12.61 -20.49
CA GLU A 39 -20.02 -11.84 -21.02
C GLU A 39 -19.13 -11.21 -19.95
N ASP A 40 -19.26 -11.61 -18.68
CA ASP A 40 -18.10 -11.57 -17.80
C ASP A 40 -17.12 -12.60 -18.36
N PRO A 41 -16.02 -12.18 -19.01
CA PRO A 41 -14.99 -13.09 -19.46
C PRO A 41 -14.52 -13.80 -18.20
N GLY A 42 -14.77 -15.11 -18.16
CA GLY A 42 -14.60 -15.94 -16.98
C GLY A 42 -13.45 -15.45 -16.14
N VAL A 43 -13.73 -15.15 -14.89
CA VAL A 43 -12.73 -14.87 -13.86
C VAL A 43 -11.87 -16.14 -13.78
N SER A 44 -10.94 -16.28 -14.74
CA SER A 44 -9.83 -17.20 -14.62
C SER A 44 -9.19 -16.88 -13.28
N GLY A 45 -8.85 -17.89 -12.49
CA GLY A 45 -8.29 -17.68 -11.15
C GLY A 45 -7.07 -16.73 -11.09
N ASN A 46 -6.53 -16.30 -12.24
CA ASN A 46 -5.55 -15.23 -12.37
C ASN A 46 -6.17 -13.81 -12.35
N ALA A 47 -7.44 -13.65 -12.76
CA ALA A 47 -8.11 -12.33 -12.74
C ALA A 47 -8.38 -11.82 -11.31
N LEU A 48 -8.41 -12.71 -10.32
CA LEU A 48 -8.55 -12.33 -8.91
C LEU A 48 -7.34 -11.54 -8.37
N ASN A 49 -6.20 -11.58 -9.04
CA ASN A 49 -4.99 -10.88 -8.62
C ASN A 49 -4.56 -9.78 -9.60
N GLU A 50 -5.43 -9.41 -10.55
CA GLU A 50 -5.17 -8.27 -11.43
C GLU A 50 -5.25 -6.97 -10.62
N PRO A 51 -4.30 -6.03 -10.85
CA PRO A 51 -4.33 -4.75 -10.19
C PRO A 51 -5.56 -3.95 -10.64
N ASP A 52 -6.27 -3.34 -9.69
CA ASP A 52 -7.44 -2.51 -9.96
C ASP A 52 -7.05 -1.06 -10.32
N TYR A 53 -5.90 -0.59 -9.85
CA TYR A 53 -5.34 0.68 -10.29
C TYR A 53 -3.81 0.71 -10.26
N ILE A 54 -3.26 1.56 -11.13
CA ILE A 54 -1.85 1.86 -11.25
C ILE A 54 -1.69 3.37 -11.24
N VAL A 55 -0.80 3.88 -10.40
CA VAL A 55 -0.48 5.31 -10.32
C VAL A 55 1.00 5.50 -10.56
N GLU A 56 1.36 6.41 -11.47
CA GLU A 56 2.73 6.76 -11.75
C GLU A 56 3.09 8.12 -11.17
N ASN A 57 4.32 8.25 -10.65
CA ASN A 57 4.86 9.49 -10.07
C ASN A 57 3.91 10.10 -9.03
N PHE A 58 3.51 9.28 -8.06
CA PHE A 58 2.54 9.66 -7.04
C PHE A 58 3.17 10.34 -5.82
N SER A 59 2.37 11.13 -5.13
CA SER A 59 2.65 11.67 -3.79
C SER A 59 1.36 11.71 -2.99
N VAL A 60 1.35 11.04 -1.84
CA VAL A 60 0.21 10.96 -0.92
C VAL A 60 0.61 11.55 0.41
N VAL A 61 -0.22 12.42 0.95
CA VAL A 61 -0.03 13.06 2.26
C VAL A 61 -1.07 12.52 3.23
N ARG A 62 -0.64 11.96 4.37
CA ARG A 62 -1.54 11.64 5.47
C ARG A 62 -1.53 12.78 6.47
N MET A 63 -2.72 13.27 6.80
CA MET A 63 -2.93 14.32 7.76
C MET A 63 -3.21 13.74 9.14
N THR A 64 -2.91 14.51 10.19
CA THR A 64 -3.40 14.28 11.54
C THR A 64 -4.87 14.66 11.63
N GLU A 65 -5.55 14.31 12.73
CA GLU A 65 -6.93 14.76 13.01
C GLU A 65 -7.06 16.28 13.08
N SER A 66 -5.98 16.97 13.47
CA SER A 66 -5.92 18.44 13.50
C SER A 66 -5.64 19.10 12.14
N GLY A 67 -5.50 18.30 11.05
CA GLY A 67 -5.24 18.80 9.70
C GLY A 67 -3.77 19.14 9.41
N ALA A 68 -2.84 18.83 10.31
CA ALA A 68 -1.42 18.96 10.03
C ALA A 68 -0.87 17.74 9.25
N PRO A 69 0.09 17.90 8.35
CA PRO A 69 0.71 16.77 7.65
C PRO A 69 1.49 15.91 8.66
N ARG A 70 1.22 14.59 8.65
CA ARG A 70 1.88 13.61 9.51
C ARG A 70 3.04 12.94 8.79
N TYR A 71 2.79 12.45 7.58
CA TYR A 71 3.82 11.94 6.69
C TYR A 71 3.42 12.08 5.22
N VAL A 72 4.43 12.08 4.36
CA VAL A 72 4.29 12.07 2.91
C VAL A 72 4.93 10.79 2.38
N MET A 73 4.18 10.06 1.57
CA MET A 73 4.70 8.92 0.82
C MET A 73 4.69 9.26 -0.67
N SER A 74 5.80 9.06 -1.34
CA SER A 74 5.91 9.23 -2.78
C SER A 74 6.65 8.05 -3.42
N GLY A 75 6.51 7.90 -4.72
CA GLY A 75 7.17 6.83 -5.44
C GLY A 75 7.02 6.98 -6.96
N ALA A 76 7.82 6.21 -7.69
CA ALA A 76 7.77 6.24 -9.16
C ALA A 76 6.51 5.54 -9.70
N ARG A 77 6.07 4.47 -9.06
CA ARG A 77 4.90 3.70 -9.48
C ARG A 77 4.29 3.01 -8.26
N LEU A 78 2.98 2.98 -8.22
CA LEU A 78 2.17 2.24 -7.27
C LEU A 78 1.21 1.34 -8.05
N VAL A 79 1.14 0.07 -7.66
CA VAL A 79 0.23 -0.94 -8.20
C VAL A 79 -0.56 -1.51 -7.04
N HIS A 80 -1.87 -1.38 -7.05
CA HIS A 80 -2.74 -1.90 -6.01
C HIS A 80 -3.37 -3.23 -6.42
N HIS A 81 -3.40 -4.18 -5.47
CA HIS A 81 -3.98 -5.50 -5.63
C HIS A 81 -5.15 -5.65 -4.64
N PRO A 82 -6.40 -5.71 -5.13
CA PRO A 82 -7.60 -5.65 -4.28
C PRO A 82 -7.80 -6.89 -3.42
N VAL A 83 -7.34 -8.07 -3.87
CA VAL A 83 -7.55 -9.34 -3.14
C VAL A 83 -6.88 -9.34 -1.76
N ASN A 84 -5.69 -8.79 -1.68
CA ASN A 84 -4.89 -8.75 -0.46
C ASN A 84 -4.85 -7.36 0.17
N ASP A 85 -5.50 -6.37 -0.43
CA ASP A 85 -5.46 -4.95 -0.06
C ASP A 85 -4.01 -4.45 0.12
N VAL A 86 -3.16 -4.76 -0.88
CA VAL A 86 -1.72 -4.45 -0.87
C VAL A 86 -1.38 -3.56 -2.05
N SER A 87 -0.61 -2.51 -1.78
CA SER A 87 0.00 -1.69 -2.82
C SER A 87 1.49 -1.98 -2.94
N GLU A 88 1.95 -2.33 -4.13
CA GLU A 88 3.37 -2.43 -4.46
C GLU A 88 3.90 -1.09 -4.94
N ILE A 89 5.04 -0.67 -4.40
CA ILE A 89 5.61 0.66 -4.65
C ILE A 89 7.03 0.52 -5.19
N THR A 90 7.29 1.17 -6.29
CA THR A 90 8.62 1.27 -6.90
C THR A 90 9.29 2.56 -6.45
N ARG A 91 10.50 2.46 -5.89
CA ARG A 91 11.30 3.57 -5.36
C ARG A 91 10.52 4.43 -4.36
N PRO A 92 9.98 3.83 -3.29
CA PRO A 92 9.27 4.57 -2.27
C PRO A 92 10.18 5.54 -1.54
N VAL A 93 9.63 6.72 -1.24
CA VAL A 93 10.20 7.72 -0.33
C VAL A 93 9.14 8.03 0.71
N LEU A 94 9.43 7.78 1.97
CA LEU A 94 8.55 8.08 3.09
C LEU A 94 9.19 9.18 3.94
N GLU A 95 8.49 10.29 4.11
CA GLU A 95 8.93 11.44 4.90
C GLU A 95 8.01 11.66 6.08
N SER A 96 8.56 11.66 7.29
CA SER A 96 7.82 12.09 8.48
C SER A 96 7.86 13.61 8.61
N MET A 97 6.69 14.20 8.86
CA MET A 97 6.51 15.66 8.98
C MET A 97 5.90 16.05 10.34
N ALA A 98 6.01 15.20 11.36
CA ALA A 98 5.43 15.47 12.68
C ALA A 98 5.93 16.81 13.25
N PRO A 99 5.03 17.70 13.70
CA PRO A 99 5.39 19.00 14.25
C PRO A 99 6.34 18.88 15.45
N GLY A 100 7.38 19.71 15.49
CA GLY A 100 8.36 19.74 16.58
C GLY A 100 9.39 18.60 16.57
N GLN A 101 9.36 17.72 15.57
CA GLN A 101 10.33 16.63 15.42
C GLN A 101 11.21 16.83 14.18
N ALA A 102 12.42 16.25 14.20
CA ALA A 102 13.29 16.27 13.03
C ALA A 102 12.66 15.45 11.91
N ARG A 103 12.58 16.03 10.73
CA ARG A 103 12.12 15.34 9.51
C ARG A 103 12.95 14.09 9.29
N MET A 104 12.31 12.92 9.24
CA MET A 104 12.96 11.64 8.92
C MET A 104 12.55 11.23 7.51
N VAL A 105 13.52 10.84 6.69
CA VAL A 105 13.32 10.39 5.31
C VAL A 105 13.80 8.96 5.18
N LEU A 106 12.94 8.09 4.66
CA LEU A 106 13.23 6.69 4.35
C LEU A 106 13.14 6.50 2.86
N ASN A 107 14.18 5.92 2.26
CA ASN A 107 14.21 5.58 0.84
C ASN A 107 14.45 4.08 0.69
N ALA A 108 13.87 3.46 -0.34
CA ALA A 108 14.12 2.07 -0.69
C ALA A 108 13.98 1.84 -2.21
N GLU A 109 14.40 0.68 -2.69
CA GLU A 109 14.19 0.29 -4.09
C GLU A 109 12.75 -0.16 -4.33
N ARG A 110 12.13 -0.84 -3.35
CA ARG A 110 10.77 -1.37 -3.41
C ARG A 110 10.08 -1.22 -2.06
N GLY A 111 8.76 -1.15 -2.10
CA GLY A 111 7.93 -1.16 -0.91
C GLY A 111 6.63 -1.92 -1.15
N GLN A 112 6.02 -2.38 -0.07
CA GLN A 112 4.68 -2.92 -0.04
C GLN A 112 3.90 -2.25 1.11
N ALA A 113 2.73 -1.72 0.81
CA ALA A 113 1.84 -1.13 1.80
C ALA A 113 0.65 -2.06 2.01
N PHE A 114 0.48 -2.57 3.21
CA PHE A 114 -0.61 -3.42 3.66
C PHE A 114 -1.65 -2.53 4.34
N HIS A 115 -2.72 -2.20 3.60
CA HIS A 115 -3.68 -1.19 4.05
C HIS A 115 -4.47 -1.65 5.28
N GLY A 116 -4.91 -2.92 5.30
CA GLY A 116 -5.64 -3.49 6.45
C GLY A 116 -4.81 -3.59 7.74
N GLU A 117 -3.47 -3.57 7.63
CA GLU A 117 -2.56 -3.70 8.77
C GLU A 117 -1.86 -2.38 9.14
N ASN A 118 -2.11 -1.29 8.43
CA ASN A 118 -1.38 -0.01 8.57
C ASN A 118 0.15 -0.20 8.62
N ARG A 119 0.65 -1.11 7.79
CA ARG A 119 2.05 -1.55 7.76
C ARG A 119 2.64 -1.30 6.38
N VAL A 120 3.88 -0.79 6.36
CA VAL A 120 4.67 -0.63 5.14
C VAL A 120 5.96 -1.40 5.29
N GLU A 121 6.28 -2.24 4.31
CA GLU A 121 7.55 -2.93 4.19
C GLU A 121 8.40 -2.27 3.11
N LEU A 122 9.61 -1.91 3.46
CA LEU A 122 10.60 -1.33 2.55
C LEU A 122 11.72 -2.33 2.32
N MET A 123 12.13 -2.53 1.06
CA MET A 123 13.08 -3.55 0.66
C MET A 123 14.07 -3.01 -0.38
N GLY A 124 15.30 -3.48 -0.31
CA GLY A 124 16.39 -3.13 -1.20
C GLY A 124 17.02 -1.78 -0.86
N LYS A 125 18.25 -1.81 -0.37
CA LYS A 125 19.09 -0.65 -0.06
C LYS A 125 18.37 0.45 0.74
N VAL A 126 17.68 0.04 1.80
CA VAL A 126 16.93 0.99 2.63
C VAL A 126 17.89 1.96 3.31
N ASP A 127 17.66 3.25 3.10
CA ASP A 127 18.45 4.36 3.66
C ASP A 127 17.52 5.26 4.48
N ILE A 128 17.84 5.42 5.76
CA ILE A 128 17.11 6.25 6.71
C ILE A 128 17.96 7.47 7.01
N LEU A 129 17.40 8.65 6.83
CA LEU A 129 18.05 9.94 7.06
C LEU A 129 17.25 10.77 8.05
N ARG A 130 17.91 11.26 9.08
CA ARG A 130 17.38 12.27 10.00
C ARG A 130 18.43 13.37 10.15
N PRO A 131 18.17 14.60 9.72
CA PRO A 131 19.10 15.70 9.89
C PRO A 131 19.31 16.04 11.38
N ALA A 132 20.40 16.73 11.68
CA ALA A 132 20.65 17.25 13.00
C ALA A 132 19.59 18.30 13.37
N THR A 133 19.26 18.37 14.66
CA THR A 133 18.47 19.44 15.26
C THR A 133 19.27 20.08 16.39
N PRO A 134 18.81 21.19 16.99
CA PRO A 134 19.48 21.74 18.17
C PRO A 134 19.59 20.76 19.34
N THR A 135 18.72 19.75 19.41
CA THR A 135 18.64 18.77 20.51
C THR A 135 19.08 17.36 20.14
N SER A 136 19.31 17.07 18.84
CA SER A 136 19.72 15.74 18.39
C SER A 136 20.72 15.78 17.24
N GLU A 137 21.68 14.84 17.25
CA GLU A 137 22.65 14.71 16.19
C GLU A 137 22.05 14.11 14.91
N ALA A 138 22.68 14.39 13.76
CA ALA A 138 22.29 13.75 12.48
C ALA A 138 22.40 12.22 12.59
N MET A 139 21.44 11.52 12.03
CA MET A 139 21.42 10.07 11.95
C MET A 139 21.25 9.61 10.51
N ARG A 140 22.05 8.64 10.12
CA ARG A 140 21.85 7.88 8.89
C ARG A 140 21.99 6.40 9.17
N ALA A 141 20.98 5.62 8.81
CA ALA A 141 21.00 4.17 8.97
C ALA A 141 20.74 3.48 7.63
N ARG A 142 21.37 2.34 7.40
CA ARG A 142 21.22 1.51 6.21
C ARG A 142 20.98 0.07 6.58
N THR A 143 20.03 -0.55 5.86
CA THR A 143 19.69 -1.97 5.98
C THR A 143 19.12 -2.48 4.65
N GLU A 144 18.94 -3.79 4.51
CA GLU A 144 18.35 -4.37 3.29
C GLU A 144 16.82 -4.37 3.30
N ALA A 145 16.20 -4.43 4.47
CA ALA A 145 14.74 -4.31 4.60
C ALA A 145 14.36 -3.77 5.97
N LEU A 146 13.20 -3.14 6.04
CA LEU A 146 12.59 -2.70 7.30
C LEU A 146 11.06 -2.65 7.20
N THR A 147 10.42 -2.71 8.34
CA THR A 147 8.97 -2.57 8.51
C THR A 147 8.66 -1.26 9.23
N VAL A 148 7.70 -0.52 8.70
CA VAL A 148 7.11 0.67 9.31
C VAL A 148 5.70 0.31 9.79
N LEU A 149 5.44 0.43 11.09
CA LEU A 149 4.11 0.37 11.68
C LEU A 149 3.60 1.81 11.77
N VAL A 150 2.69 2.14 10.88
CA VAL A 150 2.36 3.54 10.59
C VAL A 150 1.64 4.21 11.75
N ASP A 151 0.65 3.54 12.36
CA ASP A 151 -0.12 4.10 13.47
C ASP A 151 0.68 4.20 14.77
N ASP A 152 1.55 3.22 15.00
CA ASP A 152 2.44 3.20 16.17
C ASP A 152 3.65 4.12 16.00
N GLU A 153 3.91 4.60 14.78
CA GLU A 153 5.12 5.37 14.41
C GLU A 153 6.42 4.63 14.77
N ILE A 154 6.44 3.32 14.51
CA ILE A 154 7.57 2.44 14.80
C ILE A 154 8.20 2.02 13.49
N VAL A 155 9.53 2.13 13.43
CA VAL A 155 10.37 1.59 12.36
C VAL A 155 11.22 0.46 12.94
N LYS A 156 11.14 -0.73 12.35
CA LYS A 156 11.88 -1.91 12.86
C LYS A 156 12.47 -2.77 11.75
N THR A 157 13.57 -3.43 12.08
CA THR A 157 14.18 -4.49 11.25
C THR A 157 14.88 -5.51 12.14
N GLU A 158 14.90 -6.75 11.72
CA GLU A 158 15.70 -7.82 12.34
C GLU A 158 17.03 -8.03 11.60
N LEU A 159 17.25 -7.35 10.48
CA LEU A 159 18.42 -7.48 9.63
C LEU A 159 19.61 -6.67 10.17
N PRO A 160 20.84 -6.94 9.67
CA PRO A 160 21.99 -6.11 9.98
C PRO A 160 21.79 -4.65 9.60
N VAL A 161 22.14 -3.76 10.52
CA VAL A 161 22.05 -2.31 10.36
C VAL A 161 23.43 -1.70 10.54
N SER A 162 23.79 -0.80 9.61
CA SER A 162 24.92 0.11 9.79
C SER A 162 24.40 1.54 9.91
N MET A 163 24.80 2.22 10.99
CA MET A 163 24.29 3.55 11.32
C MET A 163 25.45 4.50 11.64
N THR A 164 25.28 5.75 11.27
CA THR A 164 26.07 6.87 11.79
C THR A 164 25.15 7.75 12.64
N LEU A 165 25.62 8.12 13.84
CA LEU A 165 24.92 9.02 14.74
C LEU A 165 25.93 10.10 15.17
N GLY A 166 25.80 11.30 14.61
CA GLY A 166 26.83 12.32 14.72
C GLY A 166 28.19 11.79 14.22
N ALA A 167 29.18 11.78 15.11
CA ALA A 167 30.51 11.25 14.83
C ALA A 167 30.63 9.73 15.09
N ALA A 168 29.66 9.12 15.75
CA ALA A 168 29.72 7.69 16.09
C ALA A 168 29.26 6.80 14.92
N THR A 169 29.95 5.67 14.74
CA THR A 169 29.50 4.59 13.84
C THR A 169 29.00 3.41 14.66
N VAL A 170 27.83 2.93 14.31
CA VAL A 170 27.13 1.84 15.00
C VAL A 170 26.86 0.72 14.00
N ARG A 171 27.12 -0.51 14.39
CA ARG A 171 26.70 -1.71 13.67
C ARG A 171 25.97 -2.63 14.65
N ALA A 172 24.80 -3.10 14.25
CA ALA A 172 23.96 -3.98 15.07
C ALA A 172 23.21 -4.96 14.18
N VAL A 173 22.60 -5.96 14.78
CA VAL A 173 21.63 -6.85 14.14
C VAL A 173 20.30 -6.61 14.83
N GLY A 174 19.32 -6.13 14.06
CA GLY A 174 18.06 -5.66 14.58
C GLY A 174 18.10 -4.20 15.06
N MET A 175 17.03 -3.47 14.73
CA MET A 175 16.83 -2.08 15.12
C MET A 175 15.33 -1.82 15.29
N ARG A 176 14.99 -1.02 16.31
CA ARG A 176 13.64 -0.47 16.51
C ARG A 176 13.76 1.00 16.85
N ILE A 177 13.13 1.84 16.09
CA ILE A 177 13.00 3.28 16.34
C ILE A 177 11.55 3.55 16.72
N GLU A 178 11.33 4.16 17.86
CA GLU A 178 10.04 4.67 18.29
C GLU A 178 10.04 6.18 18.11
N TYR A 179 9.35 6.65 17.09
CA TYR A 179 9.39 8.06 16.70
C TYR A 179 8.75 9.00 17.73
N PRO A 180 7.60 8.67 18.38
CA PRO A 180 6.99 9.52 19.38
C PRO A 180 7.87 9.74 20.61
N THR A 181 8.57 8.71 21.05
CA THR A 181 9.45 8.76 22.25
C THR A 181 10.90 9.08 21.91
N GLN A 182 11.24 9.18 20.62
CA GLN A 182 12.60 9.36 20.08
C GLN A 182 13.60 8.32 20.60
N LYS A 183 13.13 7.11 20.91
CA LYS A 183 13.96 6.02 21.41
C LYS A 183 14.47 5.17 20.26
N LEU A 184 15.76 4.84 20.33
CA LEU A 184 16.42 3.90 19.44
C LEU A 184 16.83 2.67 20.25
N HIS A 185 16.32 1.51 19.89
CA HIS A 185 16.72 0.22 20.43
C HIS A 185 17.49 -0.53 19.35
N LEU A 186 18.66 -1.04 19.72
CA LEU A 186 19.48 -1.90 18.85
C LEU A 186 19.44 -3.32 19.41
N GLY A 187 19.10 -4.28 18.56
CA GLY A 187 19.08 -5.70 18.91
C GLY A 187 20.47 -6.33 18.80
N GLY A 188 20.62 -7.49 19.43
CA GLY A 188 21.78 -8.36 19.30
C GLY A 188 23.11 -7.76 19.77
N ARG A 189 24.21 -8.28 19.20
CA ARG A 189 25.57 -7.78 19.49
C ARG A 189 25.84 -6.52 18.67
N GLY A 190 25.76 -5.34 19.29
CA GLY A 190 26.10 -4.08 18.69
C GLY A 190 27.57 -3.70 18.91
N ARG A 191 28.16 -3.00 17.93
CA ARG A 191 29.47 -2.35 18.08
C ARG A 191 29.32 -0.86 17.82
N ILE A 192 29.75 -0.04 18.78
CA ILE A 192 29.77 1.42 18.66
C ILE A 192 31.23 1.85 18.64
N VAL A 193 31.60 2.64 17.64
CA VAL A 193 32.95 3.21 17.48
C VAL A 193 32.81 4.71 17.50
N TYR A 194 33.46 5.37 18.47
CA TYR A 194 33.62 6.80 18.52
C TYR A 194 34.98 7.21 17.97
N PRO A 195 35.08 8.21 17.10
CA PRO A 195 36.36 8.75 16.72
C PRO A 195 37.03 9.41 17.94
N PRO A 196 38.35 9.36 18.05
CA PRO A 196 39.07 10.04 19.13
C PRO A 196 38.79 11.53 19.07
N ARG A 197 38.47 12.15 20.21
CA ARG A 197 38.37 13.61 20.32
C ARG A 197 39.73 14.21 19.97
N ARG A 198 39.82 15.02 18.92
CA ARG A 198 40.99 15.88 18.70
C ARG A 198 41.12 16.77 19.96
N ARG A 199 42.16 16.55 20.78
CA ARG A 199 42.55 17.52 21.77
C ARG A 199 42.81 18.84 21.03
N ALA A 200 42.09 19.88 21.40
CA ALA A 200 42.43 21.22 20.97
C ALA A 200 43.93 21.44 21.35
N ALA A 201 44.78 21.70 20.37
CA ALA A 201 46.16 22.09 20.64
C ALA A 201 46.09 23.36 21.50
N THR A 202 46.50 23.23 22.74
CA THR A 202 46.75 24.39 23.60
C THR A 202 47.92 25.09 23.03
N THR A 203 47.69 26.15 22.27
CA THR A 203 48.76 27.06 21.81
C THR A 203 49.32 27.77 23.06
N PRO A 204 50.68 27.75 23.24
CA PRO A 204 51.30 28.44 24.35
C PRO A 204 51.22 29.97 24.21
#